data_abb4d63a7ae8b7b37847cff558376bf3
#
_entry.id   abb4d63a7ae8b7b37847cff558376bf3
#
_cell.length_a   1.000
_cell.length_b   1.000
_cell.length_c   1.000
_cell.angle_alpha   90.00
_cell.angle_beta   90.00
_cell.angle_gamma   90.00
#
_symmetry.space_group_name_H-M   'P 1'
#
loop_
_entity.id
_entity.type
_entity.pdbx_description
1 polymer ?
#
loop_
_entity_poly.entity_id
_entity_poly.type
_entity_poly.pdbx_seq_one_letter_code
_entity_poly.pdbx_strand_id
1 'polypeptide(L)'
;MVEASIRELEYQSEVAEWVGADVVNVHGGGAYGDKPKALSDFARNMEHLSPRARSRLTVENDDKTFTPKDLMPFCRAEGLPLVYDVHHHRCHRDELSEGEVTDQAVATWDREPLFHISSPLEGWEGPKPERHHDFIDLSDFPESWRDRDLTVEVEAKAKEIAVLKLRKELQERTDRASR
;
A
#
# COMPACT_ATOMS: atom_id res chain seq x y z
N MET A 1 19.14 -8.67 13.27
CA MET A 1 17.80 -8.37 12.69
C MET A 1 17.96 -7.67 11.35
N VAL A 2 18.58 -6.49 11.26
CA VAL A 2 18.79 -5.74 10.00
C VAL A 2 19.43 -6.58 8.88
N GLU A 3 20.55 -7.26 9.13
CA GLU A 3 21.19 -8.13 8.12
C GLU A 3 20.28 -9.24 7.59
N ALA A 4 19.37 -9.76 8.44
CA ALA A 4 18.40 -10.77 7.99
C ALA A 4 17.36 -10.15 7.05
N SER A 5 16.88 -8.94 7.36
CA SER A 5 15.94 -8.22 6.50
C SER A 5 16.58 -7.84 5.15
N ILE A 6 17.84 -7.42 5.15
CA ILE A 6 18.57 -7.13 3.91
C ILE A 6 18.70 -8.41 3.05
N ARG A 7 19.11 -9.54 3.64
CA ARG A 7 19.18 -10.81 2.90
C ARG A 7 17.83 -11.24 2.35
N GLU A 8 16.75 -11.04 3.12
CA GLU A 8 15.39 -11.35 2.67
C GLU A 8 14.97 -10.48 1.48
N LEU A 9 15.22 -9.17 1.55
CA LEU A 9 14.92 -8.25 0.44
C LEU A 9 15.72 -8.56 -0.83
N GLU A 10 16.99 -8.94 -0.69
CA GLU A 10 17.81 -9.40 -1.83
C GLU A 10 17.23 -10.67 -2.45
N TYR A 11 16.83 -11.64 -1.63
CA TYR A 11 16.20 -12.89 -2.10
C TYR A 11 14.85 -12.61 -2.77
N GLN A 12 13.98 -11.81 -2.14
CA GLN A 12 12.68 -11.47 -2.73
C GLN A 12 12.84 -10.70 -4.05
N SER A 13 13.85 -9.85 -4.15
CA SER A 13 14.15 -9.13 -5.39
C SER A 13 14.66 -10.04 -6.51
N GLU A 14 15.38 -11.10 -6.16
CA GLU A 14 15.78 -12.14 -7.12
C GLU A 14 14.57 -12.94 -7.60
N VAL A 15 13.68 -13.35 -6.69
CA VAL A 15 12.43 -14.03 -7.04
C VAL A 15 11.55 -13.14 -7.91
N ALA A 16 11.42 -11.85 -7.55
CA ALA A 16 10.69 -10.86 -8.34
C ALA A 16 11.21 -10.77 -9.79
N GLU A 17 12.53 -10.81 -9.97
CA GLU A 17 13.13 -10.84 -11.32
C GLU A 17 12.73 -12.10 -12.10
N TRP A 18 12.74 -13.28 -11.47
CA TRP A 18 12.35 -14.54 -12.12
C TRP A 18 10.88 -14.55 -12.57
N VAL A 19 9.99 -13.93 -11.82
CA VAL A 19 8.56 -13.91 -12.13
C VAL A 19 8.12 -12.64 -12.88
N GLY A 20 9.03 -11.71 -13.13
CA GLY A 20 8.75 -10.44 -13.82
C GLY A 20 7.99 -9.45 -12.96
N ALA A 21 8.08 -9.53 -11.62
CA ALA A 21 7.52 -8.54 -10.72
C ALA A 21 8.48 -7.34 -10.54
N ASP A 22 7.94 -6.15 -10.51
CA ASP A 22 8.69 -4.90 -10.38
C ASP A 22 8.58 -4.24 -9.00
N VAL A 23 7.80 -4.83 -8.09
CA VAL A 23 7.56 -4.35 -6.73
C VAL A 23 7.93 -5.42 -5.70
N VAL A 24 8.65 -5.01 -4.66
CA VAL A 24 8.83 -5.71 -3.39
C VAL A 24 8.37 -4.76 -2.30
N ASN A 25 7.15 -4.97 -1.82
CA ASN A 25 6.51 -4.08 -0.86
C ASN A 25 6.83 -4.45 0.59
N VAL A 26 7.07 -3.44 1.44
CA VAL A 26 7.31 -3.62 2.87
C VAL A 26 6.60 -2.55 3.69
N HIS A 27 6.22 -2.90 4.92
CA HIS A 27 5.86 -1.89 5.92
C HIS A 27 7.08 -1.21 6.52
N GLY A 28 6.90 0.02 7.04
CA GLY A 28 7.98 0.79 7.66
C GLY A 28 8.57 0.17 8.95
N GLY A 29 7.93 -0.89 9.46
CA GLY A 29 8.35 -1.59 10.67
C GLY A 29 7.95 -0.88 11.96
N GLY A 30 8.65 -1.18 13.07
CA GLY A 30 8.34 -0.58 14.36
C GLY A 30 9.05 0.76 14.59
N ALA A 31 8.34 1.75 15.14
CA ALA A 31 8.90 3.06 15.47
C ALA A 31 9.62 3.11 16.85
N TYR A 32 9.35 2.16 17.73
CA TYR A 32 9.96 2.08 19.07
C TYR A 32 9.91 3.39 19.87
N GLY A 33 8.85 4.20 19.67
CA GLY A 33 8.64 5.49 20.31
C GLY A 33 9.29 6.69 19.61
N ASP A 34 10.03 6.49 18.49
CA ASP A 34 10.70 7.55 17.75
C ASP A 34 10.59 7.28 16.24
N LYS A 35 9.48 7.72 15.62
CA LYS A 35 9.22 7.56 14.18
C LYS A 35 10.31 8.19 13.31
N PRO A 36 10.75 9.45 13.55
CA PRO A 36 11.82 10.07 12.76
C PRO A 36 13.12 9.25 12.78
N LYS A 37 13.51 8.76 13.95
CA LYS A 37 14.71 7.92 14.09
C LYS A 37 14.54 6.60 13.35
N ALA A 38 13.40 5.95 13.46
CA ALA A 38 13.14 4.67 12.78
C ALA A 38 13.23 4.82 11.24
N LEU A 39 12.66 5.89 10.68
CA LEU A 39 12.74 6.18 9.24
C LEU A 39 14.18 6.55 8.81
N SER A 40 14.91 7.30 9.63
CA SER A 40 16.33 7.58 9.38
C SER A 40 17.19 6.31 9.41
N ASP A 41 16.91 5.39 10.34
CA ASP A 41 17.59 4.09 10.41
C ASP A 41 17.21 3.21 9.19
N PHE A 42 15.96 3.28 8.73
CA PHE A 42 15.51 2.61 7.51
C PHE A 42 16.27 3.13 6.29
N ALA A 43 16.34 4.47 6.09
CA ALA A 43 17.10 5.08 5.01
C ALA A 43 18.56 4.59 4.97
N ARG A 44 19.26 4.67 6.11
CA ARG A 44 20.64 4.21 6.23
C ARG A 44 20.80 2.73 5.90
N ASN A 45 19.87 1.88 6.32
CA ASN A 45 19.94 0.44 6.05
C ASN A 45 19.68 0.11 4.57
N MET A 46 18.89 0.92 3.86
CA MET A 46 18.68 0.75 2.42
C MET A 46 19.93 0.98 1.58
N GLU A 47 20.93 1.70 2.10
CA GLU A 47 22.22 1.87 1.43
C GLU A 47 22.97 0.55 1.24
N HIS A 48 22.62 -0.47 2.00
CA HIS A 48 23.20 -1.83 1.88
C HIS A 48 22.48 -2.72 0.86
N LEU A 49 21.38 -2.26 0.27
CA LEU A 49 20.68 -3.01 -0.78
C LEU A 49 21.38 -2.88 -2.13
N SER A 50 21.36 -3.97 -2.89
CA SER A 50 21.77 -3.94 -4.29
C SER A 50 20.88 -2.98 -5.12
N PRO A 51 21.35 -2.49 -6.26
CA PRO A 51 20.52 -1.71 -7.18
C PRO A 51 19.26 -2.47 -7.61
N ARG A 52 19.32 -3.80 -7.75
CA ARG A 52 18.18 -4.67 -8.06
C ARG A 52 17.12 -4.61 -6.97
N ALA A 53 17.51 -4.78 -5.71
CA ALA A 53 16.58 -4.74 -4.58
C ALA A 53 16.03 -3.33 -4.36
N ARG A 54 16.92 -2.31 -4.45
CA ARG A 54 16.54 -0.91 -4.26
C ARG A 54 15.52 -0.43 -5.29
N SER A 55 15.65 -0.82 -6.57
CA SER A 55 14.74 -0.39 -7.64
C SER A 55 13.33 -0.98 -7.53
N ARG A 56 13.17 -2.09 -6.80
CA ARG A 56 11.87 -2.75 -6.58
C ARG A 56 11.23 -2.41 -5.25
N LEU A 57 12.02 -1.85 -4.33
CA LEU A 57 11.54 -1.56 -2.98
C LEU A 57 10.46 -0.48 -3.01
N THR A 58 9.36 -0.77 -2.32
CA THR A 58 8.28 0.18 -2.02
C THR A 58 7.97 0.12 -0.53
N VAL A 59 7.35 1.14 0.00
CA VAL A 59 6.92 1.17 1.40
C VAL A 59 5.43 1.44 1.49
N GLU A 60 4.77 0.78 2.43
CA GLU A 60 3.34 0.84 2.65
C GLU A 60 3.02 1.46 4.02
N ASN A 61 1.96 2.26 4.09
CA ASN A 61 1.41 2.72 5.35
C ASN A 61 0.72 1.55 6.08
N ASP A 62 0.78 1.57 7.40
CA ASP A 62 0.23 0.50 8.22
C ASP A 62 -0.90 0.97 9.15
N ASP A 63 -1.59 0.00 9.74
CA ASP A 63 -2.76 0.20 10.60
C ASP A 63 -2.42 0.63 12.05
N LYS A 64 -1.13 0.83 12.39
CA LYS A 64 -0.70 1.06 13.78
C LYS A 64 0.42 2.06 13.97
N THR A 65 1.41 2.08 13.06
CA THR A 65 2.67 2.79 13.29
C THR A 65 2.83 3.98 12.37
N PHE A 66 2.87 3.74 11.06
CA PHE A 66 3.17 4.77 10.07
C PHE A 66 1.97 5.08 9.19
N THR A 67 1.42 6.27 9.37
CA THR A 67 0.37 6.82 8.49
C THR A 67 0.95 7.27 7.15
N PRO A 68 0.13 7.51 6.12
CA PRO A 68 0.58 8.14 4.87
C PRO A 68 1.33 9.46 5.11
N LYS A 69 0.87 10.29 6.04
CA LYS A 69 1.50 11.56 6.41
C LYS A 69 2.91 11.37 6.97
N ASP A 70 3.13 10.33 7.76
CA ASP A 70 4.46 10.01 8.30
C ASP A 70 5.44 9.58 7.19
N LEU A 71 4.97 8.74 6.26
CA LEU A 71 5.81 8.13 5.23
C LEU A 71 6.08 9.05 4.03
N MET A 72 5.16 9.96 3.70
CA MET A 72 5.25 10.78 2.49
C MET A 72 6.55 11.61 2.38
N PRO A 73 7.00 12.32 3.44
CA PRO A 73 8.27 13.04 3.40
C PRO A 73 9.47 12.10 3.19
N PHE A 74 9.45 10.94 3.83
CA PHE A 74 10.46 9.89 3.71
C PHE A 74 10.52 9.33 2.27
N CYS A 75 9.37 8.96 1.71
CA CYS A 75 9.28 8.44 0.35
C CYS A 75 9.85 9.42 -0.68
N ARG A 76 9.51 10.72 -0.55
CA ARG A 76 10.03 11.76 -1.43
C ARG A 76 11.53 11.98 -1.28
N ALA A 77 12.03 11.97 -0.04
CA ALA A 77 13.46 12.17 0.23
C ALA A 77 14.32 11.02 -0.31
N GLU A 78 13.82 9.80 -0.17
CA GLU A 78 14.54 8.58 -0.53
C GLU A 78 14.25 8.09 -1.96
N GLY A 79 13.33 8.73 -2.68
CA GLY A 79 12.89 8.27 -4.01
C GLY A 79 12.24 6.89 -3.96
N LEU A 80 11.47 6.60 -2.89
CA LEU A 80 10.72 5.36 -2.73
C LEU A 80 9.26 5.56 -3.11
N PRO A 81 8.67 4.67 -3.93
CA PRO A 81 7.22 4.69 -4.14
C PRO A 81 6.46 4.31 -2.85
N LEU A 82 5.39 5.06 -2.57
CA LEU A 82 4.45 4.74 -1.50
C LEU A 82 3.34 3.85 -2.04
N VAL A 83 3.23 2.62 -1.54
CA VAL A 83 2.03 1.81 -1.70
C VAL A 83 0.99 2.35 -0.73
N TYR A 84 -0.08 2.93 -1.26
CA TYR A 84 -1.15 3.45 -0.44
C TYR A 84 -2.17 2.36 -0.14
N ASP A 85 -2.20 1.89 1.11
CA ASP A 85 -3.28 1.06 1.63
C ASP A 85 -4.34 1.96 2.26
N VAL A 86 -5.51 2.03 1.61
CA VAL A 86 -6.63 2.86 2.07
C VAL A 86 -7.32 2.26 3.29
N HIS A 87 -7.31 0.94 3.45
CA HIS A 87 -7.89 0.27 4.60
C HIS A 87 -7.07 0.56 5.87
N HIS A 88 -5.75 0.43 5.78
CA HIS A 88 -4.84 0.79 6.88
C HIS A 88 -4.97 2.27 7.25
N HIS A 89 -5.07 3.16 6.25
CA HIS A 89 -5.28 4.59 6.52
C HIS A 89 -6.61 4.85 7.24
N ARG A 90 -7.68 4.13 6.92
CA ARG A 90 -8.96 4.22 7.64
C ARG A 90 -8.89 3.69 9.06
N CYS A 91 -8.07 2.66 9.30
CA CYS A 91 -7.81 2.13 10.65
C CYS A 91 -6.93 3.07 11.49
N HIS A 92 -5.95 3.70 10.86
CA HIS A 92 -4.98 4.58 11.50
C HIS A 92 -4.92 5.92 10.76
N ARG A 93 -5.94 6.76 11.02
CA ARG A 93 -6.15 8.04 10.32
C ARG A 93 -5.13 9.10 10.71
N ASP A 94 -4.75 9.89 9.73
CA ASP A 94 -4.12 11.19 9.90
C ASP A 94 -5.05 12.32 9.41
N GLU A 95 -4.54 13.54 9.23
CA GLU A 95 -5.35 14.69 8.82
C GLU A 95 -5.58 14.78 7.30
N LEU A 96 -4.91 13.92 6.52
CA LEU A 96 -5.04 13.91 5.06
C LEU A 96 -6.32 13.18 4.64
N SER A 97 -6.99 13.70 3.65
CA SER A 97 -8.08 13.00 2.98
C SER A 97 -7.53 11.89 2.06
N GLU A 98 -8.36 10.87 1.79
CA GLU A 98 -8.00 9.80 0.85
C GLU A 98 -7.62 10.34 -0.54
N GLY A 99 -8.26 11.41 -1.00
CA GLY A 99 -7.93 12.06 -2.27
C GLY A 99 -6.53 12.70 -2.24
N GLU A 100 -6.22 13.45 -1.19
CA GLU A 100 -4.90 14.07 -1.01
C GLU A 100 -3.79 13.03 -0.92
N VAL A 101 -4.02 11.93 -0.17
CA VAL A 101 -3.06 10.83 -0.08
C VAL A 101 -2.89 10.17 -1.44
N THR A 102 -3.99 9.90 -2.16
CA THR A 102 -3.95 9.32 -3.51
C THR A 102 -3.07 10.16 -4.44
N ASP A 103 -3.30 11.48 -4.51
CA ASP A 103 -2.52 12.38 -5.37
C ASP A 103 -1.05 12.39 -5.00
N GLN A 104 -0.76 12.45 -3.71
CA GLN A 104 0.61 12.50 -3.21
C GLN A 104 1.35 11.17 -3.37
N ALA A 105 0.66 10.03 -3.18
CA ALA A 105 1.23 8.70 -3.35
C ALA A 105 1.54 8.43 -4.83
N VAL A 106 0.60 8.71 -5.75
CA VAL A 106 0.84 8.63 -7.20
C VAL A 106 2.09 9.41 -7.61
N ALA A 107 2.31 10.59 -7.05
CA ALA A 107 3.46 11.43 -7.36
C ALA A 107 4.82 10.85 -6.87
N THR A 108 4.82 9.77 -6.08
CA THR A 108 6.05 9.07 -5.67
C THR A 108 6.47 7.97 -6.66
N TRP A 109 5.58 7.60 -7.60
CA TRP A 109 5.82 6.53 -8.54
C TRP A 109 6.38 7.05 -9.88
N ASP A 110 7.34 6.34 -10.43
CA ASP A 110 7.91 6.54 -11.77
C ASP A 110 7.36 5.55 -12.81
N ARG A 111 6.41 4.71 -12.39
CA ARG A 111 5.70 3.68 -13.15
C ARG A 111 4.26 3.58 -12.66
N GLU A 112 3.47 2.63 -13.17
CA GLU A 112 2.10 2.42 -12.73
C GLU A 112 2.04 2.15 -11.22
N PRO A 113 1.31 2.98 -10.44
CA PRO A 113 1.22 2.83 -8.99
C PRO A 113 0.50 1.55 -8.59
N LEU A 114 0.99 0.90 -7.53
CA LEU A 114 0.32 -0.19 -6.85
C LEU A 114 -0.27 0.31 -5.53
N PHE A 115 -1.57 0.13 -5.34
CA PHE A 115 -2.30 0.47 -4.12
C PHE A 115 -3.04 -0.75 -3.59
N HIS A 116 -3.32 -0.75 -2.27
CA HIS A 116 -4.01 -1.85 -1.60
C HIS A 116 -5.40 -1.44 -1.12
N ILE A 117 -6.32 -2.40 -1.15
CA ILE A 117 -7.67 -2.25 -0.64
C ILE A 117 -8.15 -3.49 0.11
N SER A 118 -8.77 -3.26 1.24
CA SER A 118 -9.52 -4.24 2.00
C SER A 118 -10.84 -3.64 2.48
N SER A 119 -11.74 -4.51 2.93
CA SER A 119 -12.91 -4.12 3.74
C SER A 119 -12.86 -4.83 5.10
N PRO A 120 -13.35 -4.21 6.18
CA PRO A 120 -13.31 -4.80 7.50
C PRO A 120 -14.28 -5.97 7.65
N LEU A 121 -13.81 -7.06 8.26
CA LEU A 121 -14.59 -8.29 8.43
C LEU A 121 -15.94 -8.08 9.15
N GLU A 122 -15.95 -7.22 10.16
CA GLU A 122 -17.13 -6.96 11.00
C GLU A 122 -17.67 -5.53 10.80
N GLY A 123 -17.29 -4.89 9.67
CA GLY A 123 -17.62 -3.48 9.38
C GLY A 123 -16.75 -2.50 10.17
N TRP A 124 -16.81 -1.23 9.78
CA TRP A 124 -15.96 -0.15 10.34
C TRP A 124 -16.25 0.13 11.82
N GLU A 125 -17.47 -0.12 12.29
CA GLU A 125 -17.87 0.02 13.70
C GLU A 125 -17.59 -1.26 14.53
N GLY A 126 -17.04 -2.28 13.90
CA GLY A 126 -16.70 -3.53 14.57
C GLY A 126 -15.48 -3.37 15.50
N PRO A 127 -15.26 -4.35 16.40
CA PRO A 127 -14.21 -4.26 17.40
C PRO A 127 -12.78 -4.38 16.83
N LYS A 128 -12.63 -4.86 15.60
CA LYS A 128 -11.35 -5.10 14.93
C LYS A 128 -11.45 -4.76 13.43
N PRO A 129 -11.57 -3.47 13.09
CA PRO A 129 -11.70 -3.03 11.69
C PRO A 129 -10.48 -3.39 10.84
N GLU A 130 -9.31 -3.64 11.43
CA GLU A 130 -8.10 -4.07 10.74
C GLU A 130 -8.18 -5.50 10.17
N ARG A 131 -9.22 -6.28 10.51
CA ARG A 131 -9.37 -7.64 9.99
C ARG A 131 -10.05 -7.64 8.64
N HIS A 132 -9.42 -8.26 7.66
CA HIS A 132 -9.91 -8.31 6.28
C HIS A 132 -11.10 -9.24 6.09
N HIS A 133 -12.10 -8.75 5.37
CA HIS A 133 -13.29 -9.50 4.93
C HIS A 133 -12.96 -10.45 3.76
N ASP A 134 -13.90 -11.33 3.44
CA ASP A 134 -13.80 -12.21 2.26
C ASP A 134 -13.93 -11.45 0.95
N PHE A 135 -14.62 -10.33 0.93
CA PHE A 135 -14.90 -9.49 -0.24
C PHE A 135 -14.68 -8.01 0.10
N ILE A 136 -14.53 -7.20 -0.95
CA ILE A 136 -14.55 -5.75 -0.82
C ILE A 136 -16.00 -5.26 -0.90
N ASP A 137 -16.42 -4.40 0.03
CA ASP A 137 -17.62 -3.60 -0.10
C ASP A 137 -17.37 -2.50 -1.14
N LEU A 138 -18.27 -2.36 -2.12
CA LEU A 138 -18.09 -1.36 -3.18
C LEU A 138 -18.01 0.08 -2.63
N SER A 139 -18.61 0.35 -1.47
CA SER A 139 -18.54 1.65 -0.79
C SER A 139 -17.14 1.96 -0.25
N ASP A 140 -16.30 0.95 -0.05
CA ASP A 140 -14.92 1.10 0.40
C ASP A 140 -13.96 1.43 -0.74
N PHE A 141 -14.38 1.28 -2.01
CA PHE A 141 -13.54 1.65 -3.14
C PHE A 141 -13.47 3.18 -3.29
N PRO A 142 -12.26 3.79 -3.17
CA PRO A 142 -12.14 5.25 -3.19
C PRO A 142 -12.57 5.86 -4.53
N GLU A 143 -13.37 6.91 -4.47
CA GLU A 143 -13.76 7.63 -5.67
C GLU A 143 -12.56 8.29 -6.37
N SER A 144 -11.55 8.69 -5.58
CA SER A 144 -10.29 9.26 -6.08
C SER A 144 -9.44 8.29 -6.92
N TRP A 145 -9.73 6.98 -6.88
CA TRP A 145 -9.02 5.98 -7.67
C TRP A 145 -9.66 5.71 -9.03
N ARG A 146 -10.90 6.17 -9.22
CA ARG A 146 -11.59 6.01 -10.50
C ARG A 146 -10.92 6.83 -11.58
N ASP A 147 -10.95 6.29 -12.77
CA ASP A 147 -10.41 6.93 -13.98
C ASP A 147 -8.90 7.23 -13.89
N ARG A 148 -8.18 6.50 -13.01
CA ARG A 148 -6.72 6.54 -12.91
C ARG A 148 -6.13 5.21 -13.38
N ASP A 149 -4.96 5.30 -14.00
CA ASP A 149 -4.16 4.12 -14.31
C ASP A 149 -3.45 3.67 -13.02
N LEU A 150 -4.06 2.71 -12.33
CA LEU A 150 -3.62 2.14 -11.06
C LEU A 150 -3.75 0.63 -11.10
N THR A 151 -2.74 -0.08 -10.61
CA THR A 151 -2.91 -1.46 -10.17
C THR A 151 -3.44 -1.44 -8.73
N VAL A 152 -4.53 -2.17 -8.49
CA VAL A 152 -5.11 -2.31 -7.14
C VAL A 152 -5.02 -3.74 -6.68
N GLU A 153 -4.23 -4.00 -5.64
CA GLU A 153 -4.22 -5.27 -4.96
C GLU A 153 -5.41 -5.39 -4.01
N VAL A 154 -6.21 -6.44 -4.23
CA VAL A 154 -7.41 -6.72 -3.45
C VAL A 154 -7.07 -7.70 -2.34
N GLU A 155 -6.87 -7.20 -1.14
CA GLU A 155 -6.53 -7.99 0.04
C GLU A 155 -7.80 -8.57 0.70
N ALA A 156 -8.43 -9.50 0.00
CA ALA A 156 -9.66 -10.17 0.44
C ALA A 156 -9.46 -11.69 0.50
N LYS A 157 -10.10 -12.37 1.46
CA LYS A 157 -9.89 -13.81 1.68
C LYS A 157 -10.44 -14.67 0.55
N ALA A 158 -11.47 -14.20 -0.20
CA ALA A 158 -12.01 -14.90 -1.37
C ALA A 158 -11.12 -14.75 -2.63
N LYS A 159 -9.93 -14.10 -2.52
CA LYS A 159 -8.90 -14.06 -3.57
C LYS A 159 -9.45 -13.55 -4.90
N GLU A 160 -9.18 -14.28 -6.00
CA GLU A 160 -9.64 -13.95 -7.35
C GLU A 160 -11.15 -13.79 -7.48
N ILE A 161 -11.95 -14.47 -6.65
CA ILE A 161 -13.40 -14.32 -6.64
C ILE A 161 -13.80 -12.92 -6.14
N ALA A 162 -13.09 -12.39 -5.15
CA ALA A 162 -13.30 -11.02 -4.67
C ALA A 162 -12.96 -10.00 -5.76
N VAL A 163 -11.87 -10.20 -6.49
CA VAL A 163 -11.47 -9.35 -7.63
C VAL A 163 -12.54 -9.34 -8.71
N LEU A 164 -13.02 -10.52 -9.11
CA LEU A 164 -14.05 -10.65 -10.16
C LEU A 164 -15.36 -9.97 -9.74
N LYS A 165 -15.77 -10.13 -8.48
CA LYS A 165 -16.96 -9.47 -7.92
C LYS A 165 -16.80 -7.94 -7.95
N LEU A 166 -15.70 -7.42 -7.41
CA LEU A 166 -15.45 -5.99 -7.35
C LEU A 166 -15.42 -5.35 -8.75
N ARG A 167 -14.73 -5.98 -9.71
CA ARG A 167 -14.69 -5.50 -11.11
C ARG A 167 -16.08 -5.40 -11.72
N LYS A 168 -16.93 -6.43 -11.51
CA LYS A 168 -18.30 -6.43 -12.00
C LYS A 168 -19.12 -5.27 -11.40
N GLU A 169 -19.04 -5.07 -10.09
CA GLU A 169 -19.78 -4.03 -9.39
C GLU A 169 -19.33 -2.62 -9.80
N LEU A 170 -18.02 -2.41 -10.00
CA LEU A 170 -17.46 -1.15 -10.53
C LEU A 170 -17.98 -0.85 -11.94
N GLN A 171 -18.01 -1.86 -12.82
CA GLN A 171 -18.53 -1.69 -14.19
C GLN A 171 -20.02 -1.35 -14.19
N GLU A 172 -20.83 -2.07 -13.42
CA GLU A 172 -22.28 -1.81 -13.31
C GLU A 172 -22.59 -0.38 -12.77
N ARG A 173 -21.73 0.13 -11.87
CA ARG A 173 -21.87 1.50 -11.35
C ARG A 173 -21.53 2.54 -12.43
N THR A 174 -20.49 2.32 -13.23
CA THR A 174 -20.11 3.18 -14.34
C THR A 174 -21.23 3.22 -15.40
N ASP A 175 -21.79 2.07 -15.77
CA ASP A 175 -22.86 1.96 -16.76
C ASP A 175 -24.15 2.67 -16.32
N ARG A 176 -24.42 2.71 -15.01
CA ARG A 176 -25.56 3.46 -14.45
C ARG A 176 -25.35 4.96 -14.45
N ALA A 177 -24.12 5.41 -14.20
CA ALA A 177 -23.77 6.84 -14.17
C ALA A 177 -23.77 7.46 -15.59
N SER A 178 -23.65 6.64 -16.64
CA SER A 178 -23.62 7.04 -18.04
C SER A 178 -25.00 7.07 -18.71
N ARG A 179 -26.07 6.71 -17.98
CA ARG A 179 -27.47 6.74 -18.45
C ARG A 179 -28.24 7.94 -17.91
#